data_b49a69689b039bd8123c14e3c4633b51
#
_entry.id   b49a69689b039bd8123c14e3c4633b51
#
_cell.length_a   1.000
_cell.length_b   1.000
_cell.length_c   1.000
_cell.angle_alpha   90.00
_cell.angle_beta   90.00
_cell.angle_gamma   90.00
#
_symmetry.space_group_name_H-M   'P 1'
#
loop_
_entity.id
_entity.type
_entity.pdbx_description
1 polymer ?
#
loop_
_entity_poly.entity_id
_entity_poly.type
_entity_poly.pdbx_seq_one_letter_code
_entity_poly.pdbx_strand_id
1 'polypeptide(L)'
;NVTGGAFLEKITTNATIDLNSTTIGGQLNCTKATFEVEVDHAVNAQDAKINGGLIWREATVIKGTLSFANAHTSVLCDDESSWPSGGRVDLNGMTYDTIIGGPLDAKTRLAWLDKGSNWNGEFKPQPYTQLAKVLRAMGHDSDARQVLEKRDALLLKSYRKNLRKLSETTKNTTASHLATKSLAAAHWLFVDKLLGTLTGYGHQPFRSLRFLFLLIFLAAIPSHMAWTFGGFTPNSAVIQVSDDWKALSNTENAAEEWSSKTQAGRDWETFQAVAYATDLVIPIINIGQTDAWAPSTTRGAAGYHMWWLSWVFTIVGWIVTALGAAAITGVIRRD
;
A
#
# COMPACT_ATOMS: atom_id res chain seq x y z
N ASN A 1 0.26 -17.92 -40.37
CA ASN A 1 -0.91 -18.41 -39.65
C ASN A 1 -0.86 -19.93 -39.53
N VAL A 2 -1.06 -20.46 -38.33
CA VAL A 2 -1.16 -21.88 -38.00
C VAL A 2 -2.61 -22.15 -37.61
N THR A 3 -3.36 -22.90 -38.41
CA THR A 3 -4.79 -23.17 -38.14
C THR A 3 -5.02 -24.10 -36.95
N GLY A 4 -4.06 -24.96 -36.61
CA GLY A 4 -4.06 -25.86 -35.46
C GLY A 4 -3.20 -25.34 -34.32
N GLY A 5 -2.71 -26.23 -33.46
CA GLY A 5 -1.72 -25.94 -32.43
C GLY A 5 -0.29 -25.97 -32.94
N ALA A 6 0.60 -25.28 -32.25
CA ALA A 6 2.05 -25.41 -32.44
C ALA A 6 2.65 -26.19 -31.26
N PHE A 7 3.36 -27.28 -31.55
CA PHE A 7 3.86 -28.20 -30.54
C PHE A 7 5.39 -28.22 -30.56
N LEU A 8 5.99 -27.71 -29.49
CA LEU A 8 7.43 -27.67 -29.27
C LEU A 8 7.81 -28.55 -28.05
N GLU A 9 7.01 -29.60 -27.82
CA GLU A 9 7.21 -30.48 -26.68
C GLU A 9 8.54 -31.26 -26.77
N LYS A 10 9.31 -31.23 -25.68
CA LYS A 10 10.55 -31.97 -25.52
C LYS A 10 11.62 -31.68 -26.60
N ILE A 11 11.50 -30.57 -27.32
CA ILE A 11 12.53 -30.15 -28.26
C ILE A 11 13.74 -29.56 -27.51
N THR A 12 14.92 -29.72 -28.10
CA THR A 12 16.11 -28.94 -27.77
C THR A 12 16.52 -28.17 -29.01
N THR A 13 16.66 -26.84 -28.88
CA THR A 13 17.01 -25.99 -30.02
C THR A 13 18.02 -24.91 -29.60
N ASN A 14 18.94 -24.63 -30.49
CA ASN A 14 19.88 -23.52 -30.45
C ASN A 14 19.50 -22.39 -31.39
N ALA A 15 18.39 -22.52 -32.12
CA ALA A 15 17.85 -21.51 -32.99
C ALA A 15 16.66 -20.78 -32.34
N THR A 16 16.49 -19.53 -32.68
CA THR A 16 15.33 -18.73 -32.28
C THR A 16 14.02 -19.30 -32.81
N ILE A 17 13.04 -19.49 -31.98
CA ILE A 17 11.66 -19.78 -32.39
C ILE A 17 10.97 -18.42 -32.62
N ASP A 18 10.82 -18.03 -33.88
CA ASP A 18 10.18 -16.78 -34.26
C ASP A 18 8.69 -16.97 -34.58
N LEU A 19 7.87 -16.45 -33.73
CA LEU A 19 6.40 -16.44 -33.81
C LEU A 19 5.87 -15.00 -33.88
N ASN A 20 6.73 -14.04 -34.22
CA ASN A 20 6.33 -12.62 -34.29
C ASN A 20 5.11 -12.44 -35.19
N SER A 21 4.11 -11.73 -34.69
CA SER A 21 2.84 -11.45 -35.38
C SER A 21 2.11 -12.69 -35.91
N THR A 22 2.38 -13.87 -35.35
CA THR A 22 1.79 -15.13 -35.77
C THR A 22 0.44 -15.36 -35.09
N THR A 23 -0.53 -15.87 -35.86
CA THR A 23 -1.80 -16.38 -35.30
C THR A 23 -1.74 -17.89 -35.24
N ILE A 24 -1.92 -18.45 -34.03
CA ILE A 24 -2.02 -19.88 -33.75
C ILE A 24 -3.47 -20.19 -33.36
N GLY A 25 -4.19 -20.98 -34.14
CA GLY A 25 -5.60 -21.28 -33.93
C GLY A 25 -5.87 -22.14 -32.69
N GLY A 26 -4.93 -22.99 -32.33
CA GLY A 26 -4.95 -23.84 -31.13
C GLY A 26 -3.96 -23.36 -30.06
N GLN A 27 -3.34 -24.30 -29.37
CA GLN A 27 -2.37 -24.07 -28.32
C GLN A 27 -0.93 -23.95 -28.85
N LEU A 28 -0.09 -23.18 -28.13
CA LEU A 28 1.36 -23.24 -28.22
C LEU A 28 1.87 -24.05 -27.02
N ASN A 29 2.39 -25.27 -27.29
CA ASN A 29 2.84 -26.12 -26.22
C ASN A 29 4.37 -26.29 -26.25
N CYS A 30 5.02 -25.76 -25.20
CA CYS A 30 6.46 -25.79 -24.98
C CYS A 30 6.85 -26.71 -23.80
N THR A 31 6.03 -27.69 -23.44
CA THR A 31 6.30 -28.58 -22.31
C THR A 31 7.64 -29.31 -22.50
N LYS A 32 8.52 -29.21 -21.51
CA LYS A 32 9.87 -29.82 -21.50
C LYS A 32 10.77 -29.37 -22.66
N ALA A 33 10.49 -28.25 -23.27
CA ALA A 33 11.36 -27.67 -24.29
C ALA A 33 12.62 -27.05 -23.65
N THR A 34 13.76 -27.20 -24.34
CA THR A 34 15.03 -26.60 -23.92
C THR A 34 15.54 -25.63 -25.00
N PHE A 35 15.82 -24.41 -24.61
CA PHE A 35 16.28 -23.35 -25.50
C PHE A 35 17.70 -22.92 -25.09
N GLU A 36 18.65 -23.05 -26.02
CA GLU A 36 20.09 -22.78 -25.81
C GLU A 36 20.60 -21.65 -26.73
N VAL A 37 19.78 -20.69 -27.05
CA VAL A 37 20.09 -19.62 -28.00
C VAL A 37 21.03 -18.59 -27.37
N GLU A 38 22.23 -18.39 -27.95
CA GLU A 38 23.30 -17.59 -27.31
C GLU A 38 23.11 -16.08 -27.36
N VAL A 39 22.56 -15.50 -28.41
CA VAL A 39 22.73 -14.08 -28.74
C VAL A 39 21.40 -13.35 -28.99
N ASP A 40 20.28 -14.05 -29.08
CA ASP A 40 19.00 -13.49 -29.51
C ASP A 40 17.83 -14.02 -28.64
N HIS A 41 16.61 -13.81 -29.10
CA HIS A 41 15.44 -14.39 -28.48
C HIS A 41 15.46 -15.91 -28.58
N ALA A 42 15.26 -16.58 -27.46
CA ALA A 42 14.95 -18.01 -27.44
C ALA A 42 13.58 -18.26 -28.08
N VAL A 43 12.60 -17.45 -27.66
CA VAL A 43 11.28 -17.37 -28.29
C VAL A 43 10.92 -15.91 -28.49
N ASN A 44 10.60 -15.52 -29.73
CA ASN A 44 10.03 -14.24 -30.08
C ASN A 44 8.56 -14.44 -30.47
N ALA A 45 7.64 -14.17 -29.56
CA ALA A 45 6.20 -14.25 -29.77
C ALA A 45 5.56 -12.84 -29.67
N GLN A 46 6.31 -11.80 -30.07
CA GLN A 46 5.79 -10.44 -30.06
C GLN A 46 4.57 -10.34 -30.99
N ASP A 47 3.51 -9.65 -30.52
CA ASP A 47 2.26 -9.47 -31.25
C ASP A 47 1.56 -10.80 -31.67
N ALA A 48 1.98 -11.95 -31.10
CA ALA A 48 1.39 -13.25 -31.40
C ALA A 48 -0.04 -13.37 -30.82
N LYS A 49 -0.92 -14.07 -31.54
CA LYS A 49 -2.26 -14.41 -31.09
C LYS A 49 -2.39 -15.94 -30.97
N ILE A 50 -2.52 -16.44 -29.74
CA ILE A 50 -2.67 -17.86 -29.43
C ILE A 50 -4.11 -18.07 -28.97
N ASN A 51 -4.99 -18.50 -29.85
CA ASN A 51 -6.44 -18.60 -29.57
C ASN A 51 -6.76 -19.69 -28.53
N GLY A 52 -5.92 -20.71 -28.39
CA GLY A 52 -5.96 -21.68 -27.30
C GLY A 52 -5.13 -21.25 -26.10
N GLY A 53 -4.26 -22.13 -25.61
CA GLY A 53 -3.41 -21.89 -24.46
C GLY A 53 -1.92 -21.77 -24.78
N LEU A 54 -1.21 -20.95 -24.04
CA LEU A 54 0.23 -21.02 -23.92
C LEU A 54 0.57 -22.01 -22.80
N ILE A 55 1.14 -23.15 -23.15
CA ILE A 55 1.61 -24.16 -22.20
C ILE A 55 3.12 -24.03 -22.07
N TRP A 56 3.56 -23.47 -20.94
CA TRP A 56 4.95 -23.16 -20.62
C TRP A 56 5.36 -23.86 -19.33
N ARG A 57 5.50 -25.19 -19.39
CA ARG A 57 5.75 -26.04 -18.22
C ARG A 57 7.00 -26.89 -18.41
N GLU A 58 7.77 -27.00 -17.33
CA GLU A 58 9.04 -27.77 -17.34
C GLU A 58 9.98 -27.30 -18.46
N ALA A 59 9.74 -26.09 -19.01
CA ALA A 59 10.56 -25.51 -20.05
C ALA A 59 11.84 -24.93 -19.47
N THR A 60 12.95 -25.02 -20.18
CA THR A 60 14.26 -24.54 -19.75
C THR A 60 14.81 -23.52 -20.76
N VAL A 61 15.13 -22.33 -20.32
CA VAL A 61 15.81 -21.31 -21.13
C VAL A 61 17.21 -21.12 -20.56
N ILE A 62 18.19 -21.80 -21.15
CA ILE A 62 19.59 -21.77 -20.70
C ILE A 62 20.17 -20.38 -21.02
N LYS A 63 20.03 -19.93 -22.26
CA LYS A 63 20.45 -18.64 -22.77
C LYS A 63 19.36 -18.03 -23.63
N GLY A 64 19.51 -16.74 -23.99
CA GLY A 64 18.54 -16.00 -24.78
C GLY A 64 17.43 -15.37 -23.95
N THR A 65 16.55 -14.68 -24.60
CA THR A 65 15.42 -13.96 -24.02
C THR A 65 14.08 -14.49 -24.49
N LEU A 66 13.03 -14.24 -23.74
CA LEU A 66 11.65 -14.54 -24.11
C LEU A 66 10.93 -13.22 -24.36
N SER A 67 10.36 -13.05 -25.53
CA SER A 67 9.46 -11.92 -25.82
C SER A 67 8.04 -12.41 -26.03
N PHE A 68 7.14 -12.00 -25.16
CA PHE A 68 5.69 -12.11 -25.29
C PHE A 68 5.06 -10.71 -25.36
N ALA A 69 5.83 -9.71 -25.79
CA ALA A 69 5.35 -8.34 -25.89
C ALA A 69 4.09 -8.27 -26.78
N ASN A 70 3.03 -7.65 -26.25
CA ASN A 70 1.72 -7.53 -26.90
C ASN A 70 1.06 -8.86 -27.31
N ALA A 71 1.59 -10.02 -26.90
CA ALA A 71 0.98 -11.31 -27.20
C ALA A 71 -0.36 -11.49 -26.48
N HIS A 72 -1.25 -12.25 -27.09
CA HIS A 72 -2.51 -12.67 -26.47
C HIS A 72 -2.62 -14.19 -26.43
N THR A 73 -3.09 -14.72 -25.31
CA THR A 73 -3.49 -16.12 -25.16
C THR A 73 -4.74 -16.25 -24.30
N SER A 74 -5.65 -17.19 -24.62
CA SER A 74 -6.82 -17.42 -23.76
C SER A 74 -6.41 -18.04 -22.42
N VAL A 75 -5.46 -18.96 -22.42
CA VAL A 75 -5.01 -19.67 -21.23
C VAL A 75 -3.50 -19.55 -21.09
N LEU A 76 -3.06 -19.16 -19.88
CA LEU A 76 -1.65 -19.30 -19.46
C LEU A 76 -1.54 -20.52 -18.54
N CYS A 77 -0.83 -21.55 -19.02
CA CYS A 77 -0.54 -22.76 -18.26
C CYS A 77 0.97 -22.85 -18.02
N ASP A 78 1.42 -22.46 -16.84
CA ASP A 78 2.85 -22.35 -16.53
C ASP A 78 3.21 -22.99 -15.18
N ASP A 79 4.48 -23.00 -14.85
CA ASP A 79 5.02 -23.31 -13.52
C ASP A 79 6.09 -22.29 -13.12
N GLU A 80 6.48 -22.30 -11.85
CA GLU A 80 7.41 -21.32 -11.29
C GLU A 80 8.82 -21.44 -11.87
N SER A 81 9.26 -22.67 -12.17
CA SER A 81 10.63 -22.99 -12.56
C SER A 81 10.93 -22.71 -14.03
N SER A 82 9.92 -22.71 -14.89
CA SER A 82 10.07 -22.62 -16.34
C SER A 82 10.42 -21.23 -16.87
N TRP A 83 10.26 -20.20 -16.05
CA TRP A 83 10.58 -18.82 -16.45
C TRP A 83 12.04 -18.48 -16.15
N PRO A 84 12.81 -17.97 -17.11
CA PRO A 84 14.22 -17.63 -16.89
C PRO A 84 14.39 -16.54 -15.85
N SER A 85 15.55 -16.54 -15.19
CA SER A 85 15.88 -15.53 -14.17
C SER A 85 16.11 -14.14 -14.77
N GLY A 86 15.76 -13.13 -13.99
CA GLY A 86 15.91 -11.70 -14.13
C GLY A 86 16.26 -11.04 -15.47
N GLY A 87 15.35 -10.21 -16.00
CA GLY A 87 15.63 -9.35 -17.16
C GLY A 87 15.64 -10.02 -18.53
N ARG A 88 15.31 -11.30 -18.61
CA ARG A 88 15.30 -12.05 -19.88
C ARG A 88 13.88 -12.41 -20.38
N VAL A 89 12.85 -11.77 -19.83
CA VAL A 89 11.45 -11.96 -20.25
C VAL A 89 10.84 -10.60 -20.52
N ASP A 90 10.21 -10.41 -21.69
CA ASP A 90 9.36 -9.25 -21.96
C ASP A 90 7.88 -9.67 -21.94
N LEU A 91 7.16 -9.17 -20.93
CA LEU A 91 5.73 -9.40 -20.73
C LEU A 91 4.91 -8.14 -21.02
N ASN A 92 5.53 -7.07 -21.51
CA ASN A 92 4.83 -5.81 -21.69
C ASN A 92 3.75 -5.91 -22.77
N GLY A 93 2.52 -5.54 -22.42
CA GLY A 93 1.38 -5.68 -23.33
C GLY A 93 0.79 -7.09 -23.43
N MET A 94 1.45 -8.12 -22.87
CA MET A 94 0.90 -9.48 -22.86
C MET A 94 -0.46 -9.52 -22.15
N THR A 95 -1.41 -10.22 -22.77
CA THR A 95 -2.76 -10.45 -22.22
C THR A 95 -3.11 -11.94 -22.20
N TYR A 96 -3.84 -12.36 -21.18
CA TYR A 96 -4.37 -13.73 -21.03
C TYR A 96 -5.68 -13.66 -20.25
N ASP A 97 -6.58 -14.62 -20.49
CA ASP A 97 -7.92 -14.58 -19.88
C ASP A 97 -7.97 -15.36 -18.57
N THR A 98 -7.18 -16.45 -18.46
CA THR A 98 -7.12 -17.27 -17.26
C THR A 98 -5.76 -17.92 -17.07
N ILE A 99 -5.48 -18.36 -15.84
CA ILE A 99 -4.27 -19.12 -15.48
C ILE A 99 -4.68 -20.52 -15.05
N ILE A 100 -4.07 -21.55 -15.58
CA ILE A 100 -4.37 -22.94 -15.25
C ILE A 100 -3.08 -23.68 -14.89
N GLY A 101 -3.12 -24.47 -13.82
CA GLY A 101 -2.02 -25.37 -13.43
C GLY A 101 -0.79 -24.68 -12.82
N GLY A 102 -0.76 -23.35 -12.78
CA GLY A 102 0.30 -22.58 -12.13
C GLY A 102 -0.14 -21.98 -10.80
N PRO A 103 0.79 -21.40 -10.02
CA PRO A 103 0.49 -20.74 -8.76
C PRO A 103 -0.40 -19.50 -9.00
N LEU A 104 -1.33 -19.25 -8.07
CA LEU A 104 -2.25 -18.10 -8.12
C LEU A 104 -1.99 -17.10 -7.00
N ASP A 105 -1.13 -17.46 -6.03
CA ASP A 105 -0.80 -16.56 -4.93
C ASP A 105 0.03 -15.35 -5.37
N ALA A 106 -0.23 -14.21 -4.74
CA ALA A 106 0.40 -12.94 -5.10
C ALA A 106 1.93 -12.98 -4.97
N LYS A 107 2.48 -13.68 -3.97
CA LYS A 107 3.92 -13.71 -3.71
C LYS A 107 4.68 -14.35 -4.88
N THR A 108 4.25 -15.53 -5.32
CA THR A 108 4.88 -16.27 -6.43
C THR A 108 4.69 -15.51 -7.74
N ARG A 109 3.49 -14.98 -7.99
CA ARG A 109 3.21 -14.20 -9.20
C ARG A 109 3.95 -12.87 -9.26
N LEU A 110 4.18 -12.20 -8.16
CA LEU A 110 5.03 -11.01 -8.12
C LEU A 110 6.50 -11.34 -8.45
N ALA A 111 7.02 -12.47 -7.96
CA ALA A 111 8.36 -12.91 -8.33
C ALA A 111 8.47 -13.23 -9.83
N TRP A 112 7.42 -13.79 -10.44
CA TRP A 112 7.34 -13.98 -11.88
C TRP A 112 7.33 -12.63 -12.63
N LEU A 113 6.51 -11.67 -12.24
CA LEU A 113 6.46 -10.34 -12.86
C LEU A 113 7.80 -9.59 -12.75
N ASP A 114 8.51 -9.75 -11.64
CA ASP A 114 9.82 -9.12 -11.44
C ASP A 114 10.87 -9.60 -12.46
N LYS A 115 10.67 -10.79 -13.06
CA LYS A 115 11.52 -11.30 -14.15
C LYS A 115 11.35 -10.53 -15.46
N GLY A 116 10.16 -9.92 -15.70
CA GLY A 116 9.82 -9.26 -16.96
C GLY A 116 9.36 -7.81 -16.88
N SER A 117 9.24 -7.23 -15.67
CA SER A 117 8.70 -5.88 -15.51
C SER A 117 9.71 -4.74 -15.73
N ASN A 118 11.00 -5.05 -15.79
CA ASN A 118 12.09 -4.08 -15.94
C ASN A 118 12.84 -4.26 -17.27
N TRP A 119 12.13 -4.60 -18.32
CA TRP A 119 12.71 -4.73 -19.65
C TRP A 119 13.37 -3.42 -20.06
N ASN A 120 14.62 -3.48 -20.52
CA ASN A 120 15.45 -2.32 -20.85
C ASN A 120 15.59 -1.27 -19.72
N GLY A 121 15.45 -1.68 -18.46
CA GLY A 121 15.63 -0.81 -17.29
C GLY A 121 14.47 0.16 -17.01
N GLU A 122 13.36 0.05 -17.74
CA GLU A 122 12.14 0.80 -17.50
C GLU A 122 11.07 -0.07 -16.83
N PHE A 123 10.44 0.46 -15.79
CA PHE A 123 9.32 -0.22 -15.16
C PHE A 123 8.08 -0.15 -16.06
N LYS A 124 7.48 -1.31 -16.34
CA LYS A 124 6.25 -1.44 -17.13
C LYS A 124 5.09 -1.88 -16.21
N PRO A 125 4.07 -1.03 -15.96
CA PRO A 125 2.97 -1.34 -15.04
C PRO A 125 1.92 -2.28 -15.62
N GLN A 126 1.82 -2.42 -16.96
CA GLN A 126 0.76 -3.17 -17.62
C GLN A 126 0.72 -4.67 -17.21
N PRO A 127 1.84 -5.43 -17.09
CA PRO A 127 1.79 -6.82 -16.67
C PRO A 127 1.16 -7.04 -15.30
N TYR A 128 1.37 -6.11 -14.36
CA TYR A 128 0.74 -6.15 -13.03
C TYR A 128 -0.77 -5.90 -13.11
N THR A 129 -1.19 -4.95 -13.94
CA THR A 129 -2.62 -4.64 -14.17
C THR A 129 -3.34 -5.84 -14.79
N GLN A 130 -2.71 -6.49 -15.77
CA GLN A 130 -3.24 -7.68 -16.42
C GLN A 130 -3.39 -8.85 -15.44
N LEU A 131 -2.34 -9.13 -14.67
CA LEU A 131 -2.39 -10.19 -13.65
C LEU A 131 -3.50 -9.93 -12.62
N ALA A 132 -3.59 -8.70 -12.10
CA ALA A 132 -4.62 -8.36 -11.12
C ALA A 132 -6.05 -8.50 -11.69
N LYS A 133 -6.25 -8.13 -12.97
CA LYS A 133 -7.51 -8.33 -13.68
C LYS A 133 -7.90 -9.81 -13.71
N VAL A 134 -6.97 -10.68 -14.09
CA VAL A 134 -7.21 -12.12 -14.20
C VAL A 134 -7.44 -12.75 -12.83
N LEU A 135 -6.60 -12.46 -11.83
CA LEU A 135 -6.78 -12.96 -10.46
C LEU A 135 -8.16 -12.56 -9.90
N ARG A 136 -8.61 -11.33 -10.15
CA ARG A 136 -9.93 -10.87 -9.73
C ARG A 136 -11.06 -11.63 -10.44
N ALA A 137 -10.93 -11.84 -11.75
CA ALA A 137 -11.89 -12.61 -12.53
C ALA A 137 -11.99 -14.08 -12.07
N MET A 138 -10.89 -14.62 -11.52
CA MET A 138 -10.81 -15.96 -10.95
C MET A 138 -11.23 -16.03 -9.46
N GLY A 139 -11.65 -14.92 -8.82
CA GLY A 139 -12.08 -14.87 -7.42
C GLY A 139 -10.95 -14.66 -6.39
N HIS A 140 -9.71 -14.42 -6.85
CA HIS A 140 -8.54 -14.17 -5.99
C HIS A 140 -8.36 -12.67 -5.69
N ASP A 141 -9.39 -12.01 -5.16
CA ASP A 141 -9.41 -10.56 -4.90
C ASP A 141 -8.31 -10.09 -3.95
N SER A 142 -7.97 -10.90 -2.95
CA SER A 142 -6.90 -10.56 -2.00
C SER A 142 -5.54 -10.46 -2.69
N ASP A 143 -5.25 -11.43 -3.56
CA ASP A 143 -3.99 -11.49 -4.30
C ASP A 143 -3.94 -10.39 -5.36
N ALA A 144 -5.05 -10.13 -6.06
CA ALA A 144 -5.16 -9.03 -7.00
C ALA A 144 -4.85 -7.67 -6.35
N ARG A 145 -5.35 -7.42 -5.13
CA ARG A 145 -5.05 -6.19 -4.38
C ARG A 145 -3.56 -6.08 -4.02
N GLN A 146 -2.91 -7.18 -3.63
CA GLN A 146 -1.47 -7.18 -3.33
C GLN A 146 -0.63 -6.89 -4.57
N VAL A 147 -1.02 -7.42 -5.72
CA VAL A 147 -0.36 -7.16 -7.03
C VAL A 147 -0.47 -5.68 -7.39
N LEU A 148 -1.64 -5.07 -7.25
CA LEU A 148 -1.85 -3.64 -7.54
C LEU A 148 -1.10 -2.74 -6.55
N GLU A 149 -1.07 -3.08 -5.26
CA GLU A 149 -0.26 -2.37 -4.25
C GLU A 149 1.23 -2.36 -4.65
N LYS A 150 1.75 -3.50 -5.08
CA LYS A 150 3.14 -3.61 -5.56
C LYS A 150 3.39 -2.79 -6.81
N ARG A 151 2.45 -2.82 -7.79
CA ARG A 151 2.50 -1.99 -9.00
C ARG A 151 2.65 -0.52 -8.66
N ASP A 152 1.80 -0.01 -7.77
CA ASP A 152 1.78 1.41 -7.43
C ASP A 152 3.02 1.83 -6.65
N ALA A 153 3.54 0.98 -5.76
CA ALA A 153 4.81 1.20 -5.09
C ALA A 153 5.99 1.30 -6.09
N LEU A 154 6.03 0.41 -7.10
CA LEU A 154 7.06 0.41 -8.12
C LEU A 154 6.93 1.61 -9.08
N LEU A 155 5.70 2.00 -9.43
CA LEU A 155 5.42 3.17 -10.24
C LEU A 155 5.94 4.45 -9.57
N LEU A 156 5.65 4.62 -8.28
CA LEU A 156 6.14 5.76 -7.49
C LEU A 156 7.67 5.75 -7.35
N LYS A 157 8.27 4.56 -7.18
CA LYS A 157 9.73 4.41 -7.16
C LYS A 157 10.35 4.82 -8.50
N SER A 158 9.75 4.44 -9.62
CA SER A 158 10.17 4.84 -10.97
C SER A 158 10.04 6.34 -11.17
N TYR A 159 8.91 6.94 -10.78
CA TYR A 159 8.70 8.38 -10.83
C TYR A 159 9.77 9.17 -10.05
N ARG A 160 10.09 8.73 -8.82
CA ARG A 160 11.18 9.33 -8.02
C ARG A 160 12.55 9.22 -8.68
N LYS A 161 12.85 8.08 -9.31
CA LYS A 161 14.10 7.89 -10.07
C LYS A 161 14.21 8.91 -11.21
N ASN A 162 13.10 9.15 -11.92
CA ASN A 162 13.06 10.11 -13.02
C ASN A 162 13.19 11.56 -12.53
N LEU A 163 12.53 11.93 -11.40
CA LEU A 163 12.70 13.25 -10.79
C LEU A 163 14.16 13.51 -10.36
N ARG A 164 14.83 12.49 -9.80
CA ARG A 164 16.27 12.62 -9.45
C ARG A 164 17.15 12.84 -10.68
N LYS A 165 16.91 12.10 -11.77
CA LYS A 165 17.63 12.29 -13.04
C LYS A 165 17.44 13.71 -13.61
N LEU A 166 16.19 14.21 -13.61
CA LEU A 166 15.89 15.58 -14.02
C LEU A 166 16.61 16.62 -13.15
N SER A 167 16.64 16.40 -11.83
CA SER A 167 17.36 17.25 -10.88
C SER A 167 18.88 17.27 -11.11
N GLU A 168 19.47 16.18 -11.59
CA GLU A 168 20.89 16.07 -11.92
C GLU A 168 21.25 16.77 -13.25
N THR A 169 20.34 16.76 -14.22
CA THR A 169 20.53 17.43 -15.51
C THR A 169 20.35 18.96 -15.43
N THR A 170 19.60 19.44 -14.43
CA THR A 170 19.31 20.88 -14.24
C THR A 170 20.33 21.58 -13.33
N LYS A 171 21.57 21.15 -13.34
CA LYS A 171 22.67 21.63 -12.44
C LYS A 171 22.99 23.14 -12.47
N ASN A 172 22.38 23.92 -13.35
CA ASN A 172 22.75 25.32 -13.58
C ASN A 172 21.94 26.38 -12.80
N THR A 173 20.98 26.01 -11.94
CA THR A 173 20.22 26.98 -11.13
C THR A 173 19.96 26.43 -9.72
N THR A 174 20.61 27.04 -8.73
CA THR A 174 20.60 26.61 -7.33
C THR A 174 19.19 26.55 -6.72
N ALA A 175 18.30 27.48 -7.10
CA ALA A 175 16.94 27.55 -6.57
C ALA A 175 16.01 26.45 -7.12
N SER A 176 16.10 26.14 -8.41
CA SER A 176 15.28 25.07 -9.03
C SER A 176 15.68 23.68 -8.53
N HIS A 177 16.95 23.46 -8.24
CA HIS A 177 17.47 22.21 -7.71
C HIS A 177 17.02 21.97 -6.25
N LEU A 178 16.94 23.03 -5.44
CA LEU A 178 16.41 22.95 -4.07
C LEU A 178 14.90 22.65 -4.09
N ALA A 179 14.15 23.33 -4.95
CA ALA A 179 12.71 23.12 -5.11
C ALA A 179 12.36 21.69 -5.58
N THR A 180 13.08 21.14 -6.56
CA THR A 180 12.85 19.77 -7.01
C THR A 180 13.22 18.70 -5.98
N LYS A 181 14.27 18.91 -5.19
CA LYS A 181 14.62 18.03 -4.07
C LYS A 181 13.59 18.08 -2.95
N SER A 182 13.11 19.26 -2.58
CA SER A 182 12.10 19.41 -1.53
C SER A 182 10.76 18.83 -1.96
N LEU A 183 10.34 19.02 -3.21
CA LEU A 183 9.12 18.41 -3.78
C LEU A 183 9.22 16.89 -3.82
N ALA A 184 10.35 16.35 -4.26
CA ALA A 184 10.58 14.91 -4.28
C ALA A 184 10.61 14.30 -2.88
N ALA A 185 11.17 15.00 -1.89
CA ALA A 185 11.19 14.57 -0.50
C ALA A 185 9.77 14.61 0.13
N ALA A 186 9.00 15.67 -0.13
CA ALA A 186 7.62 15.80 0.32
C ALA A 186 6.72 14.73 -0.31
N HIS A 187 6.86 14.49 -1.61
CA HIS A 187 6.15 13.43 -2.32
C HIS A 187 6.49 12.03 -1.74
N TRP A 188 7.78 11.77 -1.47
CA TRP A 188 8.20 10.51 -0.84
C TRP A 188 7.57 10.32 0.54
N LEU A 189 7.59 11.37 1.38
CA LEU A 189 7.04 11.29 2.72
C LEU A 189 5.52 11.06 2.70
N PHE A 190 4.81 11.84 1.90
CA PHE A 190 3.35 11.79 1.87
C PHE A 190 2.83 10.55 1.14
N VAL A 191 3.23 10.35 -0.10
CA VAL A 191 2.62 9.30 -0.93
C VAL A 191 3.14 7.91 -0.58
N ASP A 192 4.44 7.75 -0.45
CA ASP A 192 5.05 6.43 -0.28
C ASP A 192 4.92 5.92 1.17
N LYS A 193 5.13 6.79 2.15
CA LYS A 193 5.06 6.39 3.56
C LYS A 193 3.64 6.42 4.12
N LEU A 194 2.87 7.46 3.87
CA LEU A 194 1.51 7.54 4.40
C LEU A 194 0.54 6.67 3.63
N LEU A 195 0.40 6.86 2.31
CA LEU A 195 -0.56 6.09 1.52
C LEU A 195 -0.22 4.60 1.50
N GLY A 196 1.07 4.26 1.27
CA GLY A 196 1.50 2.87 1.23
C GLY A 196 1.27 2.15 2.56
N THR A 197 1.63 2.78 3.69
CA THR A 197 1.52 2.15 5.01
C THR A 197 0.08 2.13 5.52
N LEU A 198 -0.64 3.26 5.43
CA LEU A 198 -1.98 3.39 6.03
C LEU A 198 -3.08 2.75 5.19
N THR A 199 -2.98 2.77 3.86
CA THR A 199 -4.07 2.34 2.97
C THR A 199 -3.65 1.36 1.89
N GLY A 200 -2.35 0.99 1.80
CA GLY A 200 -1.85 0.17 0.69
C GLY A 200 -2.16 0.81 -0.67
N TYR A 201 -1.91 2.12 -0.80
CA TYR A 201 -2.24 2.92 -1.99
C TYR A 201 -3.73 2.88 -2.37
N GLY A 202 -4.62 2.73 -1.38
CA GLY A 202 -6.07 2.61 -1.58
C GLY A 202 -6.58 1.19 -1.81
N HIS A 203 -5.70 0.20 -1.96
CA HIS A 203 -6.11 -1.21 -2.17
C HIS A 203 -6.45 -1.95 -0.88
N GLN A 204 -6.01 -1.45 0.28
CA GLN A 204 -6.24 -2.08 1.59
C GLN A 204 -6.74 -1.07 2.64
N PRO A 205 -7.97 -0.53 2.49
CA PRO A 205 -8.49 0.54 3.36
C PRO A 205 -8.60 0.13 4.83
N PHE A 206 -8.84 -1.14 5.11
CA PHE A 206 -8.93 -1.63 6.50
C PHE A 206 -7.62 -1.55 7.30
N ARG A 207 -6.47 -1.29 6.64
CA ARG A 207 -5.22 -1.01 7.37
C ARG A 207 -5.34 0.25 8.22
N SER A 208 -6.04 1.29 7.75
CA SER A 208 -6.24 2.54 8.50
C SER A 208 -6.97 2.32 9.82
N LEU A 209 -7.92 1.38 9.89
CA LEU A 209 -8.60 1.03 11.14
C LEU A 209 -7.64 0.47 12.20
N ARG A 210 -6.69 -0.38 11.79
CA ARG A 210 -5.67 -0.90 12.71
C ARG A 210 -4.80 0.22 13.28
N PHE A 211 -4.45 1.21 12.46
CA PHE A 211 -3.70 2.38 12.90
C PHE A 211 -4.52 3.27 13.82
N LEU A 212 -5.84 3.45 13.57
CA LEU A 212 -6.72 4.17 14.49
C LEU A 212 -6.81 3.48 15.86
N PHE A 213 -7.03 2.16 15.90
CA PHE A 213 -7.03 1.42 17.16
C PHE A 213 -5.70 1.53 17.92
N LEU A 214 -4.57 1.40 17.20
CA LEU A 214 -3.26 1.60 17.79
C LEU A 214 -3.09 3.02 18.35
N LEU A 215 -3.53 4.03 17.61
CA LEU A 215 -3.41 5.43 18.00
C LEU A 215 -4.28 5.74 19.24
N ILE A 216 -5.51 5.19 19.30
CA ILE A 216 -6.37 5.29 20.49
C ILE A 216 -5.69 4.64 21.70
N PHE A 217 -5.13 3.45 21.53
CA PHE A 217 -4.42 2.78 22.62
C PHE A 217 -3.21 3.59 23.10
N LEU A 218 -2.41 4.13 22.17
CA LEU A 218 -1.27 4.98 22.49
C LEU A 218 -1.68 6.31 23.13
N ALA A 219 -2.84 6.86 22.80
CA ALA A 219 -3.36 8.09 23.41
C ALA A 219 -3.97 7.84 24.78
N ALA A 220 -4.58 6.68 25.00
CA ALA A 220 -5.20 6.32 26.28
C ALA A 220 -4.18 6.21 27.43
N ILE A 221 -2.97 5.76 27.15
CA ILE A 221 -1.90 5.62 28.16
C ILE A 221 -1.54 6.97 28.79
N PRO A 222 -1.07 7.99 28.03
CA PRO A 222 -0.74 9.28 28.61
C PRO A 222 -1.97 10.00 29.17
N SER A 223 -3.16 9.80 28.62
CA SER A 223 -4.40 10.35 29.19
C SER A 223 -4.70 9.79 30.57
N HIS A 224 -4.56 8.47 30.75
CA HIS A 224 -4.71 7.82 32.05
C HIS A 224 -3.64 8.31 33.05
N MET A 225 -2.39 8.39 32.61
CA MET A 225 -1.30 8.91 33.47
C MET A 225 -1.55 10.37 33.85
N ALA A 226 -1.94 11.22 32.93
CA ALA A 226 -2.22 12.62 33.21
C ALA A 226 -3.41 12.77 34.18
N TRP A 227 -4.43 11.91 34.10
CA TRP A 227 -5.52 11.85 35.05
C TRP A 227 -5.05 11.47 36.46
N THR A 228 -4.30 10.39 36.59
CA THR A 228 -3.80 9.88 37.89
C THR A 228 -2.85 10.87 38.58
N PHE A 229 -2.09 11.66 37.80
CA PHE A 229 -1.19 12.69 38.33
C PHE A 229 -1.84 14.08 38.41
N GLY A 230 -3.19 14.17 38.41
CA GLY A 230 -3.91 15.43 38.62
C GLY A 230 -3.77 16.48 37.51
N GLY A 231 -3.32 16.06 36.30
CA GLY A 231 -3.05 16.94 35.17
C GLY A 231 -4.29 17.44 34.41
N PHE A 232 -5.50 16.99 34.78
CA PHE A 232 -6.76 17.39 34.16
C PHE A 232 -7.56 18.43 34.97
N THR A 233 -8.41 19.15 34.26
CA THR A 233 -9.42 20.06 34.85
C THR A 233 -10.76 19.86 34.13
N PRO A 234 -11.89 20.14 34.79
CA PRO A 234 -13.17 20.26 34.09
C PRO A 234 -13.07 21.33 32.99
N ASN A 235 -13.52 20.96 31.80
CA ASN A 235 -13.49 21.84 30.61
C ASN A 235 -14.73 22.78 30.58
N SER A 236 -14.96 23.48 31.66
CA SER A 236 -16.10 24.39 31.81
C SER A 236 -15.72 25.61 32.64
N ALA A 237 -15.84 26.79 32.05
CA ALA A 237 -15.58 28.03 32.75
C ALA A 237 -16.48 28.23 33.97
N VAL A 238 -17.73 27.73 33.93
CA VAL A 238 -18.67 27.81 35.02
C VAL A 238 -18.20 26.97 36.22
N ILE A 239 -17.73 25.73 35.95
CA ILE A 239 -17.20 24.86 37.02
C ILE A 239 -15.92 25.45 37.59
N GLN A 240 -15.03 25.96 36.78
CA GLN A 240 -13.75 26.53 37.24
C GLN A 240 -13.89 27.73 38.18
N VAL A 241 -15.00 28.45 38.13
CA VAL A 241 -15.29 29.57 39.04
C VAL A 241 -16.20 29.20 40.20
N SER A 242 -16.70 27.96 40.28
CA SER A 242 -17.55 27.46 41.36
C SER A 242 -16.79 27.32 42.68
N ASP A 243 -17.49 27.48 43.79
CA ASP A 243 -16.89 27.38 45.14
C ASP A 243 -16.42 25.93 45.42
N ASP A 244 -17.16 24.94 44.95
CA ASP A 244 -16.80 23.51 45.08
C ASP A 244 -15.45 23.20 44.39
N TRP A 245 -15.24 23.73 43.18
CA TRP A 245 -13.97 23.55 42.47
C TRP A 245 -12.82 24.35 43.14
N LYS A 246 -13.07 25.60 43.53
CA LYS A 246 -12.06 26.45 44.18
C LYS A 246 -11.56 25.83 45.49
N ALA A 247 -12.45 25.21 46.25
CA ALA A 247 -12.08 24.55 47.51
C ALA A 247 -11.10 23.39 47.33
N LEU A 248 -11.16 22.68 46.18
CA LEU A 248 -10.34 21.51 45.87
C LEU A 248 -9.24 21.79 44.84
N SER A 249 -9.22 22.98 44.22
CA SER A 249 -8.32 23.30 43.10
C SER A 249 -6.82 23.21 43.43
N ASN A 250 -6.45 23.29 44.71
CA ASN A 250 -5.06 23.24 45.19
C ASN A 250 -4.64 21.82 45.65
N THR A 251 -5.51 20.81 45.58
CA THR A 251 -5.14 19.44 45.93
C THR A 251 -4.33 18.81 44.82
N GLU A 252 -3.61 17.71 45.13
CA GLU A 252 -2.71 17.03 44.20
C GLU A 252 -3.46 16.51 42.98
N ASN A 253 -4.64 15.91 43.16
CA ASN A 253 -5.52 15.49 42.06
C ASN A 253 -6.91 16.13 42.21
N ALA A 254 -6.99 17.41 41.92
CA ALA A 254 -8.20 18.19 42.06
C ALA A 254 -9.38 17.69 41.22
N ALA A 255 -9.12 17.16 40.01
CA ALA A 255 -10.17 16.66 39.12
C ALA A 255 -10.83 15.42 39.69
N GLU A 256 -10.05 14.44 40.16
CA GLU A 256 -10.56 13.22 40.78
C GLU A 256 -11.26 13.51 42.11
N GLU A 257 -10.66 14.35 42.95
CA GLU A 257 -11.29 14.73 44.23
C GLU A 257 -12.62 15.45 44.02
N TRP A 258 -12.67 16.40 43.08
CA TRP A 258 -13.91 17.15 42.79
C TRP A 258 -14.98 16.20 42.23
N SER A 259 -14.64 15.33 41.29
CA SER A 259 -15.57 14.37 40.68
C SER A 259 -16.11 13.33 41.68
N SER A 260 -15.35 13.02 42.72
CA SER A 260 -15.75 12.01 43.73
C SER A 260 -16.42 12.58 44.97
N LYS A 261 -15.99 13.77 45.40
CA LYS A 261 -16.41 14.36 46.71
C LYS A 261 -17.59 15.33 46.63
N THR A 262 -17.77 16.01 45.48
CA THR A 262 -18.86 17.00 45.34
C THR A 262 -20.07 16.39 44.63
N GLN A 263 -21.28 16.98 44.85
CA GLN A 263 -22.48 16.53 44.13
C GLN A 263 -22.36 16.83 42.64
N ALA A 264 -21.96 18.09 42.32
CA ALA A 264 -21.75 18.51 40.93
C ALA A 264 -20.73 17.64 40.19
N GLY A 265 -19.65 17.23 40.87
CA GLY A 265 -18.63 16.38 40.31
C GLY A 265 -19.10 14.94 40.05
N ARG A 266 -19.95 14.39 40.94
CA ARG A 266 -20.55 13.06 40.72
C ARG A 266 -21.58 13.01 39.61
N ASP A 267 -22.24 14.12 39.35
CA ASP A 267 -23.21 14.28 38.27
C ASP A 267 -22.53 14.69 36.93
N TRP A 268 -21.22 15.02 36.97
CA TRP A 268 -20.41 15.35 35.81
C TRP A 268 -19.93 14.08 35.09
N GLU A 269 -19.56 14.23 33.82
CA GLU A 269 -19.06 13.12 33.00
C GLU A 269 -17.86 12.43 33.67
N THR A 270 -17.97 11.13 33.91
CA THR A 270 -16.88 10.34 34.52
C THR A 270 -15.73 10.18 33.53
N PHE A 271 -14.50 10.53 33.94
CA PHE A 271 -13.34 10.40 33.06
C PHE A 271 -13.05 8.93 32.72
N GLN A 272 -12.94 8.66 31.43
CA GLN A 272 -12.58 7.35 30.87
C GLN A 272 -11.46 7.53 29.84
N ALA A 273 -10.25 7.08 30.14
CA ALA A 273 -9.06 7.33 29.31
C ALA A 273 -9.19 6.84 27.87
N VAL A 274 -9.85 5.67 27.66
CA VAL A 274 -10.07 5.12 26.31
C VAL A 274 -11.11 5.94 25.56
N ALA A 275 -12.19 6.34 26.20
CA ALA A 275 -13.22 7.19 25.60
C ALA A 275 -12.64 8.58 25.27
N TYR A 276 -11.86 9.17 26.18
CA TYR A 276 -11.14 10.42 25.94
C TYR A 276 -10.19 10.33 24.74
N ALA A 277 -9.41 9.24 24.68
CA ALA A 277 -8.52 8.98 23.55
C ALA A 277 -9.29 8.79 22.23
N THR A 278 -10.47 8.19 22.27
CA THR A 278 -11.33 8.01 21.08
C THR A 278 -11.83 9.37 20.56
N ASP A 279 -12.37 10.22 21.44
CA ASP A 279 -12.77 11.58 21.09
C ASP A 279 -11.61 12.40 20.49
N LEU A 280 -10.42 12.23 21.07
CA LEU A 280 -9.23 12.94 20.64
C LEU A 280 -8.75 12.52 19.25
N VAL A 281 -8.80 11.21 18.96
CA VAL A 281 -8.21 10.60 17.74
C VAL A 281 -9.20 10.58 16.58
N ILE A 282 -10.49 10.35 16.84
CA ILE A 282 -11.50 10.23 15.78
C ILE A 282 -12.38 11.48 15.74
N PRO A 283 -12.08 12.42 14.85
CA PRO A 283 -12.71 13.76 14.88
C PRO A 283 -14.22 13.79 14.55
N ILE A 284 -14.74 12.69 14.00
CA ILE A 284 -16.17 12.55 13.66
C ILE A 284 -17.00 11.91 14.78
N ILE A 285 -16.35 11.43 15.83
CA ILE A 285 -17.01 10.86 17.01
C ILE A 285 -16.88 11.89 18.13
N ASN A 286 -17.98 12.17 18.80
CA ASN A 286 -18.00 12.95 20.05
C ASN A 286 -18.70 12.10 21.12
N ILE A 287 -17.92 11.56 22.06
CA ILE A 287 -18.42 10.81 23.22
C ILE A 287 -18.63 11.78 24.42
N GLY A 288 -18.14 13.02 24.30
CA GLY A 288 -18.28 14.05 25.33
C GLY A 288 -17.11 14.15 26.31
N GLN A 289 -16.11 13.29 26.19
CA GLN A 289 -14.99 13.29 27.14
C GLN A 289 -14.06 14.50 26.97
N THR A 290 -13.76 14.91 25.73
CA THR A 290 -12.95 16.10 25.48
C THR A 290 -13.72 17.40 25.75
N ASP A 291 -15.04 17.36 25.71
CA ASP A 291 -15.90 18.49 26.12
C ASP A 291 -15.96 18.60 27.65
N ALA A 292 -15.89 17.50 28.36
CA ALA A 292 -15.96 17.47 29.81
C ALA A 292 -14.61 17.74 30.50
N TRP A 293 -13.52 17.23 29.94
CA TRP A 293 -12.20 17.24 30.57
C TRP A 293 -11.12 17.79 29.65
N ALA A 294 -10.25 18.67 30.18
CA ALA A 294 -9.12 19.25 29.46
C ALA A 294 -7.81 19.07 30.25
N PRO A 295 -6.69 18.74 29.57
CA PRO A 295 -5.38 18.74 30.22
C PRO A 295 -4.93 20.16 30.49
N SER A 296 -4.34 20.39 31.67
CA SER A 296 -3.92 21.73 32.12
C SER A 296 -2.40 21.87 32.06
N THR A 297 -1.93 22.97 31.45
CA THR A 297 -0.51 23.29 31.37
C THR A 297 0.09 23.75 32.72
N THR A 298 -0.74 24.06 33.69
CA THR A 298 -0.33 24.57 35.01
C THR A 298 -0.37 23.48 36.10
N ARG A 299 -0.90 22.28 35.79
CA ARG A 299 -1.06 21.18 36.73
C ARG A 299 -0.02 20.09 36.49
N GLY A 300 1.21 20.36 36.90
CA GLY A 300 2.32 19.45 36.84
C GLY A 300 2.79 19.09 35.42
N ALA A 301 3.86 18.31 35.34
CA ALA A 301 4.45 17.89 34.08
C ALA A 301 3.52 17.00 33.23
N ALA A 302 2.73 16.15 33.88
CA ALA A 302 1.81 15.23 33.19
C ALA A 302 0.70 15.98 32.43
N GLY A 303 0.11 17.01 33.03
CA GLY A 303 -0.87 17.88 32.39
C GLY A 303 -0.27 18.66 31.21
N TYR A 304 0.92 19.23 31.40
CA TYR A 304 1.64 19.96 30.36
C TYR A 304 1.97 19.06 29.14
N HIS A 305 2.51 17.87 29.37
CA HIS A 305 2.81 16.94 28.27
C HIS A 305 1.54 16.45 27.58
N MET A 306 0.49 16.13 28.32
CA MET A 306 -0.78 15.70 27.76
C MET A 306 -1.43 16.80 26.90
N TRP A 307 -1.30 18.06 27.29
CA TRP A 307 -1.77 19.19 26.50
C TRP A 307 -1.10 19.25 25.12
N TRP A 308 0.22 19.07 25.03
CA TRP A 308 0.92 18.98 23.74
C TRP A 308 0.57 17.71 22.96
N LEU A 309 0.50 16.57 23.64
CA LEU A 309 0.17 15.30 23.02
C LEU A 309 -1.26 15.31 22.45
N SER A 310 -2.19 16.02 23.05
CA SER A 310 -3.55 16.13 22.53
C SER A 310 -3.58 16.73 21.11
N TRP A 311 -2.80 17.77 20.85
CA TRP A 311 -2.67 18.34 19.51
C TRP A 311 -2.08 17.34 18.51
N VAL A 312 -1.04 16.61 18.92
CA VAL A 312 -0.41 15.61 18.05
C VAL A 312 -1.39 14.49 17.70
N PHE A 313 -2.08 13.93 18.71
CA PHE A 313 -3.05 12.85 18.48
C PHE A 313 -4.23 13.31 17.61
N THR A 314 -4.73 14.52 17.83
CA THR A 314 -5.80 15.09 17.01
C THR A 314 -5.36 15.24 15.55
N ILE A 315 -4.20 15.85 15.29
CA ILE A 315 -3.70 16.04 13.91
C ILE A 315 -3.47 14.70 13.21
N VAL A 316 -2.80 13.76 13.88
CA VAL A 316 -2.52 12.43 13.31
C VAL A 316 -3.82 11.66 13.10
N GLY A 317 -4.75 11.74 14.03
CA GLY A 317 -6.08 11.13 13.94
C GLY A 317 -6.88 11.64 12.73
N TRP A 318 -6.89 12.96 12.50
CA TRP A 318 -7.49 13.56 11.30
C TRP A 318 -6.88 13.02 10.02
N ILE A 319 -5.55 12.94 9.94
CA ILE A 319 -4.85 12.43 8.75
C ILE A 319 -5.23 10.97 8.50
N VAL A 320 -5.17 10.11 9.52
CA VAL A 320 -5.48 8.69 9.39
C VAL A 320 -6.95 8.47 9.00
N THR A 321 -7.86 9.19 9.63
CA THR A 321 -9.31 9.10 9.36
C THR A 321 -9.62 9.58 7.94
N ALA A 322 -9.06 10.71 7.50
CA ALA A 322 -9.28 11.25 6.16
C ALA A 322 -8.73 10.31 5.08
N LEU A 323 -7.53 9.78 5.26
CA LEU A 323 -6.93 8.82 4.31
C LEU A 323 -7.70 7.50 4.28
N GLY A 324 -8.19 7.02 5.43
CA GLY A 324 -9.03 5.83 5.51
C GLY A 324 -10.35 6.01 4.77
N ALA A 325 -11.04 7.13 4.98
CA ALA A 325 -12.28 7.47 4.29
C ALA A 325 -12.06 7.61 2.77
N ALA A 326 -11.00 8.30 2.35
CA ALA A 326 -10.67 8.46 0.94
C ALA A 326 -10.31 7.11 0.25
N ALA A 327 -9.71 6.18 0.99
CA ALA A 327 -9.43 4.82 0.49
C ALA A 327 -10.70 3.98 0.36
N ILE A 328 -11.65 4.09 1.32
CA ILE A 328 -12.93 3.38 1.28
C ILE A 328 -13.80 3.88 0.12
N THR A 329 -13.84 5.19 -0.09
CA THR A 329 -14.63 5.82 -1.17
C THR A 329 -14.01 5.66 -2.56
N GLY A 330 -12.81 5.10 -2.66
CA GLY A 330 -12.10 4.90 -3.92
C GLY A 330 -11.44 6.16 -4.49
N VAL A 331 -11.47 7.30 -3.79
CA VAL A 331 -10.86 8.56 -4.26
C VAL A 331 -9.35 8.42 -4.46
N ILE A 332 -8.67 7.62 -3.64
CA ILE A 332 -7.22 7.37 -3.75
C ILE A 332 -6.92 6.31 -4.82
N ARG A 333 -7.87 5.43 -5.12
CA ARG A 333 -7.69 4.30 -6.03
C ARG A 333 -7.69 4.78 -7.47
N ARG A 334 -6.56 4.69 -8.13
CA ARG A 334 -6.44 4.84 -9.59
C ARG A 334 -6.59 3.46 -10.22
N ASP A 335 -7.74 3.20 -10.81
CA ASP A 335 -8.00 2.00 -11.61
C ASP A 335 -7.19 2.00 -12.90
#